data_258993b69513f5391a6ff4cde7b46f51
#
_entry.id   258993b69513f5391a6ff4cde7b46f51
#
_cell.length_a   1.000
_cell.length_b   1.000
_cell.length_c   1.000
_cell.angle_alpha   90.00
_cell.angle_beta   90.00
_cell.angle_gamma   90.00
#
_symmetry.space_group_name_H-M   'P 1'
#
loop_
_entity.id
_entity.type
_entity.pdbx_description
1 polymer ?
#
loop_
_entity_poly.entity_id
_entity_poly.type
_entity_poly.pdbx_seq_one_letter_code
_entity_poly.pdbx_strand_id
1 'polypeptide(L)' 'MGNEPLKIKKRGDDGYRFISVRIKESTLSDIDKVATESNYSRNELINLILEHGIKNIEIE' A
#
# COMPACT_ATOMS: atom_id res chain seq x y z
N MET A 1 5.34 -39.27 -9.82
CA MET A 1 5.46 -38.22 -8.83
C MET A 1 6.25 -37.09 -9.42
N GLY A 2 5.58 -36.05 -9.75
CA GLY A 2 6.25 -34.87 -10.24
C GLY A 2 6.66 -34.00 -9.06
N ASN A 3 7.95 -33.77 -8.89
CA ASN A 3 8.41 -32.73 -8.00
C ASN A 3 8.41 -31.43 -8.77
N GLU A 4 7.33 -30.67 -8.61
CA GLU A 4 7.29 -29.36 -9.21
C GLU A 4 8.27 -28.44 -8.48
N PRO A 5 9.08 -27.69 -9.20
CA PRO A 5 9.97 -26.74 -8.55
C PRO A 5 9.17 -25.66 -7.85
N LEU A 6 9.67 -25.23 -6.70
CA LEU A 6 9.09 -24.11 -5.99
C LEU A 6 9.31 -22.83 -6.82
N LYS A 7 8.23 -22.22 -7.25
CA LYS A 7 8.30 -20.97 -8.00
C LYS A 7 8.23 -19.79 -7.02
N ILE A 8 9.31 -19.06 -6.93
CA ILE A 8 9.39 -17.88 -6.08
C ILE A 8 9.42 -16.66 -6.97
N LYS A 9 8.44 -15.78 -6.77
CA LYS A 9 8.45 -14.48 -7.45
C LYS A 9 9.54 -13.61 -6.85
N LYS A 10 10.31 -12.98 -7.70
CA LYS A 10 11.29 -11.99 -7.23
C LYS A 10 10.54 -10.80 -6.63
N ARG A 11 11.09 -10.26 -5.56
CA ARG A 11 10.56 -9.03 -4.97
C ARG A 11 10.70 -7.89 -5.98
N GLY A 12 9.63 -7.13 -6.13
CA GLY A 12 9.58 -6.02 -7.05
C GLY A 12 9.09 -6.36 -8.45
N ASP A 13 8.94 -7.66 -8.78
CA ASP A 13 8.38 -8.08 -10.07
C ASP A 13 6.86 -8.02 -10.09
N ASP A 14 6.23 -7.73 -8.95
CA ASP A 14 4.79 -7.58 -8.79
C ASP A 14 4.29 -6.16 -9.11
N GLY A 15 5.19 -5.26 -9.47
CA GLY A 15 4.85 -3.87 -9.73
C GLY A 15 4.87 -2.97 -8.50
N TYR A 16 5.24 -3.51 -7.33
CA TYR A 16 5.33 -2.73 -6.08
C TYR A 16 6.79 -2.47 -5.72
N ARG A 17 7.00 -1.36 -5.04
CA ARG A 17 8.32 -0.98 -4.53
C ARG A 17 8.20 -0.51 -3.09
N PHE A 18 9.24 -0.75 -2.31
CA PHE A 18 9.32 -0.22 -0.96
C PHE A 18 9.89 1.19 -1.01
N ILE A 19 9.20 2.11 -0.35
CA ILE A 19 9.68 3.48 -0.17
C ILE A 19 9.50 3.86 1.30
N SER A 20 10.26 4.85 1.75
CA SER A 20 10.13 5.38 3.09
C SER A 20 9.55 6.78 3.03
N VAL A 21 8.52 7.02 3.83
CA VAL A 21 7.84 8.31 3.89
C VAL A 21 7.65 8.69 5.35
N ARG A 22 7.91 9.95 5.67
CA ARG A 22 7.58 10.49 6.99
C ARG A 22 6.13 10.97 6.97
N ILE A 23 5.34 10.47 7.91
CA ILE A 23 3.92 10.82 8.03
C ILE A 23 3.69 11.39 9.42
N LYS A 24 2.88 12.44 9.52
CA LYS A 24 2.48 13.00 10.81
C LYS A 24 1.77 11.93 11.63
N GLU A 25 2.03 11.92 12.94
CA GLU A 25 1.40 10.94 13.83
C GLU A 25 -0.13 11.03 13.79
N SER A 26 -0.67 12.23 13.74
CA SER A 26 -2.12 12.42 13.65
C SER A 26 -2.70 11.82 12.36
N THR A 27 -2.01 12.00 11.25
CA THR A 27 -2.43 11.43 9.97
C THR A 27 -2.36 9.91 9.99
N LEU A 28 -1.29 9.36 10.56
CA LEU A 28 -1.14 7.91 10.67
C LEU A 28 -2.22 7.30 11.54
N SER A 29 -2.57 7.98 12.65
CA SER A 29 -3.65 7.55 13.53
C SER A 29 -5.00 7.52 12.78
N ASP A 30 -5.28 8.52 11.97
CA ASP A 30 -6.49 8.58 11.17
C ASP A 30 -6.54 7.45 10.12
N ILE A 31 -5.40 7.18 9.49
CA ILE A 31 -5.28 6.07 8.54
C ILE A 31 -5.58 4.73 9.23
N ASP A 32 -5.02 4.51 10.40
CA ASP A 32 -5.23 3.28 11.15
C ASP A 32 -6.69 3.09 11.56
N LYS A 33 -7.37 4.15 11.92
CA LYS A 33 -8.80 4.13 12.22
C LYS A 33 -9.62 3.68 11.02
N VAL A 34 -9.39 4.29 9.88
CA VAL A 34 -10.12 3.97 8.65
C VAL A 34 -9.80 2.54 8.20
N ALA A 35 -8.56 2.14 8.30
CA ALA A 35 -8.16 0.78 7.96
C ALA A 35 -8.90 -0.25 8.82
N THR A 36 -8.96 -0.03 10.12
CA THR A 36 -9.67 -0.91 11.05
C THR A 36 -11.17 -0.98 10.72
N GLU A 37 -11.79 0.16 10.50
CA GLU A 37 -13.23 0.24 10.20
C GLU A 37 -13.60 -0.39 8.87
N SER A 38 -12.70 -0.34 7.89
CA SER A 38 -12.96 -0.86 6.54
C SER A 38 -12.40 -2.26 6.30
N ASN A 39 -11.75 -2.87 7.29
CA ASN A 39 -11.10 -4.17 7.18
C ASN A 39 -9.97 -4.22 6.14
N TYR A 40 -9.36 -3.10 5.87
CA TYR A 40 -8.15 -3.04 5.05
C TYR A 40 -6.91 -3.05 5.94
N SER A 41 -5.80 -3.52 5.41
CA SER A 41 -4.51 -3.30 6.05
C SER A 41 -4.11 -1.83 5.87
N ARG A 42 -3.22 -1.35 6.74
CA ARG A 42 -2.67 0.00 6.61
C ARG A 42 -2.06 0.20 5.22
N ASN A 43 -1.28 -0.76 4.76
CA ASN A 43 -0.60 -0.68 3.48
C ASN A 43 -1.59 -0.59 2.31
N GLU A 44 -2.62 -1.43 2.31
CA GLU A 44 -3.66 -1.40 1.28
C GLU A 44 -4.38 -0.07 1.26
N LEU A 45 -4.75 0.44 2.44
CA LEU A 45 -5.45 1.72 2.54
C LEU A 45 -4.58 2.88 2.05
N ILE A 46 -3.31 2.90 2.43
CA ILE A 46 -2.38 3.94 1.97
C ILE A 46 -2.31 3.94 0.43
N ASN A 47 -2.21 2.78 -0.19
CA ASN A 47 -2.19 2.68 -1.65
C ASN A 47 -3.46 3.23 -2.28
N LEU A 48 -4.62 2.91 -1.73
CA LEU A 48 -5.90 3.44 -2.22
C LEU A 48 -5.96 4.96 -2.10
N ILE A 49 -5.53 5.50 -0.98
CA ILE A 49 -5.51 6.95 -0.75
C ILE A 49 -4.58 7.62 -1.74
N LEU A 50 -3.39 7.08 -1.96
CA LEU A 50 -2.42 7.66 -2.88
C LEU A 50 -2.94 7.63 -4.32
N GLU A 51 -3.52 6.54 -4.75
CA GLU A 51 -4.11 6.42 -6.09
C GLU A 51 -5.24 7.44 -6.30
N HIS A 52 -6.11 7.56 -5.30
CA HIS A 52 -7.20 8.53 -5.34
C HIS A 52 -6.68 9.96 -5.33
N GLY A 53 -5.72 10.24 -4.45
CA GLY A 53 -5.15 11.57 -4.30
C GLY A 53 -4.46 12.05 -5.56
N ILE A 54 -3.66 11.21 -6.20
CA ILE A 54 -2.91 11.61 -7.39
C ILE A 54 -3.83 11.95 -8.58
N LYS A 55 -4.98 11.30 -8.66
CA LYS A 55 -5.97 11.57 -9.71
C LYS A 55 -6.70 12.89 -9.50
N ASN A 56 -6.70 13.40 -8.28
CA ASN A 56 -7.46 14.59 -7.90
C ASN A 56 -6.56 15.79 -7.53
N ILE A 57 -5.27 15.70 -7.82
CA ILE A 57 -4.35 16.81 -7.57
C ILE A 57 -4.42 17.80 -8.72
N GLU A 58 -4.58 19.07 -8.35
CA GLU A 58 -4.46 20.20 -9.27
C GLU A 58 -3.17 20.95 -8.94
N ILE A 59 -2.39 21.23 -9.95
CA ILE A 59 -1.14 22.00 -9.78
C ILE A 59 -1.45 23.45 -10.13
N GLU A 60 -1.32 24.31 -9.14
CA GLU A 60 -1.53 25.77 -9.29
C GLU A 60 -0.23 26.48 -9.65
#